data_8e945e57ba7b022e954c27d6140b4bfb
#
_entry.id   8e945e57ba7b022e954c27d6140b4bfb
#
_cell.length_a   1.000
_cell.length_b   1.000
_cell.length_c   1.000
_cell.angle_alpha   90.00
_cell.angle_beta   90.00
_cell.angle_gamma   90.00
#
_symmetry.space_group_name_H-M   'P 1'
#
loop_
_entity.id
_entity.type
_entity.pdbx_description
1 polymer ?
#
loop_
_entity_poly.entity_id
_entity_poly.type
_entity_poly.pdbx_seq_one_letter_code
_entity_poly.pdbx_strand_id
1 'polypeptide(L)'
;VRHWNMGRVKLEDKCVLGFVAEEEILRQEEAVLLAHKRLHARGEEGLGWVELPLRRDRQQLDEVIRAAEQIRSHSQAFIIIGIGGSYLGARAGIQMLSHSFREVRPSGPAVYFAGHNASSTYMADLLDLLDDREISINVISKSGTTTEPAIAFRILRDYMERRYGKKKAKERIFVTTDGEKGALKKLADEEGYASFVIPDDVGGRYSVLTPVGLLPMAVAGLDVEEIIKGAADAHSRLGSPDLARNDSYRYAVLRYLLYQKGKMVELLVSYEPSLQYFAEWWKQLFGESEGKEGKGIFPASCLYTTDLHSLGQYVQEGRRILFETVIDIEQPR
;
A
#
# COMPACT_ATOMS: atom_id res chain seq x y z
N VAL A 1 -12.76 -20.04 16.52
CA VAL A 1 -12.99 -18.89 15.64
C VAL A 1 -13.23 -17.72 16.57
N ARG A 2 -12.23 -16.81 16.74
CA ARG A 2 -12.41 -15.59 17.51
C ARG A 2 -13.19 -14.63 16.61
N HIS A 3 -14.40 -14.28 16.98
CA HIS A 3 -15.12 -13.16 16.39
C HIS A 3 -14.34 -11.89 16.74
N TRP A 4 -13.56 -11.40 15.79
CA TRP A 4 -12.98 -10.08 15.87
C TRP A 4 -14.14 -9.07 15.83
N ASN A 5 -14.37 -8.40 16.94
CA ASN A 5 -15.21 -7.21 16.94
C ASN A 5 -14.52 -6.25 15.96
N MET A 6 -15.14 -5.97 14.80
CA MET A 6 -14.50 -5.16 13.76
C MET A 6 -14.19 -3.78 14.34
N GLY A 7 -12.92 -3.58 14.69
CA GLY A 7 -12.42 -2.32 15.20
C GLY A 7 -12.71 -1.23 14.18
N ARG A 8 -13.25 -0.12 14.60
CA ARG A 8 -13.50 1.04 13.75
C ARG A 8 -12.33 1.99 13.86
N VAL A 9 -11.76 2.39 12.71
CA VAL A 9 -10.90 3.57 12.68
C VAL A 9 -11.76 4.78 13.03
N LYS A 10 -11.32 5.58 14.00
CA LYS A 10 -11.98 6.80 14.46
C LYS A 10 -10.97 7.93 14.49
N LEU A 11 -11.40 9.12 14.21
CA LEU A 11 -10.62 10.33 14.39
C LEU A 11 -10.89 10.88 15.81
N GLU A 12 -9.82 11.10 16.58
CA GLU A 12 -9.84 11.83 17.84
C GLU A 12 -9.12 13.16 17.62
N ASP A 13 -9.85 14.26 17.59
CA ASP A 13 -9.33 15.58 17.21
C ASP A 13 -9.31 16.61 18.37
N LYS A 14 -9.61 16.19 19.60
CA LYS A 14 -9.64 17.11 20.74
C LYS A 14 -8.35 17.91 20.93
N CYS A 15 -7.20 17.29 20.66
CA CYS A 15 -5.91 17.95 20.83
C CYS A 15 -5.68 19.07 19.82
N VAL A 16 -6.32 19.05 18.66
CA VAL A 16 -6.16 20.07 17.61
C VAL A 16 -7.12 21.25 17.80
N LEU A 17 -8.23 21.08 18.53
CA LEU A 17 -9.24 22.13 18.72
C LEU A 17 -8.74 23.37 19.50
N GLY A 18 -7.57 23.27 20.14
CA GLY A 18 -6.86 24.43 20.69
C GLY A 18 -6.18 25.31 19.61
N PHE A 19 -6.01 24.80 18.41
CA PHE A 19 -5.36 25.46 17.26
C PHE A 19 -6.33 25.80 16.13
N VAL A 20 -7.39 25.01 15.98
CA VAL A 20 -8.42 25.11 14.94
C VAL A 20 -9.78 25.13 15.62
N ALA A 21 -10.52 26.23 15.48
CA ALA A 21 -11.85 26.35 16.08
C ALA A 21 -12.89 25.53 15.29
N GLU A 22 -13.91 25.00 15.96
CA GLU A 22 -14.98 24.24 15.30
C GLU A 22 -15.69 25.05 14.22
N GLU A 23 -15.85 26.36 14.42
CA GLU A 23 -16.44 27.24 13.41
C GLU A 23 -15.59 27.35 12.14
N GLU A 24 -14.26 27.21 12.25
CA GLU A 24 -13.37 27.18 11.09
C GLU A 24 -13.58 25.88 10.28
N ILE A 25 -13.80 24.77 10.98
CA ILE A 25 -14.08 23.45 10.37
C ILE A 25 -15.42 23.52 9.63
N LEU A 26 -16.47 23.98 10.27
CA LEU A 26 -17.81 24.07 9.69
C LEU A 26 -17.90 24.99 8.47
N ARG A 27 -17.07 26.06 8.43
CA ARG A 27 -16.97 26.90 7.22
C ARG A 27 -16.44 26.19 5.98
N GLN A 28 -15.87 24.98 6.12
CA GLN A 28 -15.39 24.19 4.99
C GLN A 28 -16.46 23.26 4.37
N GLU A 29 -17.67 23.21 4.91
CA GLU A 29 -18.73 22.28 4.46
C GLU A 29 -19.02 22.40 2.96
N GLU A 30 -19.09 23.62 2.42
CA GLU A 30 -19.34 23.82 0.99
C GLU A 30 -18.18 23.30 0.13
N ALA A 31 -16.94 23.55 0.55
CA ALA A 31 -15.74 23.05 -0.14
C ALA A 31 -15.67 21.51 -0.08
N VAL A 32 -16.03 20.92 1.05
CA VAL A 32 -16.11 19.46 1.22
C VAL A 32 -17.19 18.87 0.34
N LEU A 33 -18.37 19.49 0.28
CA LEU A 33 -19.46 19.02 -0.60
C LEU A 33 -19.05 19.05 -2.08
N LEU A 34 -18.33 20.11 -2.51
CA LEU A 34 -17.82 20.19 -3.87
C LEU A 34 -16.76 19.11 -4.15
N ALA A 35 -15.81 18.91 -3.22
CA ALA A 35 -14.80 17.87 -3.34
C ALA A 35 -15.44 16.47 -3.36
N HIS A 36 -16.42 16.21 -2.51
CA HIS A 36 -17.19 14.96 -2.50
C HIS A 36 -17.84 14.68 -3.85
N LYS A 37 -18.53 15.67 -4.43
CA LYS A 37 -19.16 15.52 -5.75
C LYS A 37 -18.14 15.16 -6.84
N ARG A 38 -16.95 15.75 -6.81
CA ARG A 38 -15.88 15.42 -7.76
C ARG A 38 -15.32 14.03 -7.51
N LEU A 39 -15.06 13.68 -6.26
CA LEU A 39 -14.49 12.37 -5.88
C LEU A 39 -15.41 11.20 -6.29
N HIS A 40 -16.73 11.42 -6.27
CA HIS A 40 -17.73 10.42 -6.64
C HIS A 40 -18.32 10.63 -8.05
N ALA A 41 -17.74 11.55 -8.86
CA ALA A 41 -18.15 11.72 -10.24
C ALA A 41 -17.74 10.51 -11.08
N ARG A 42 -18.69 9.94 -11.81
CA ARG A 42 -18.42 8.79 -12.70
C ARG A 42 -17.59 9.23 -13.90
N GLY A 43 -16.56 8.44 -14.23
CA GLY A 43 -15.77 8.62 -15.46
C GLY A 43 -14.61 9.59 -15.34
N GLU A 44 -14.31 10.14 -14.16
CA GLU A 44 -13.05 10.88 -13.94
C GLU A 44 -11.86 9.92 -13.89
N GLU A 45 -10.84 10.24 -14.67
CA GLU A 45 -9.62 9.44 -14.78
C GLU A 45 -8.89 9.33 -13.42
N GLY A 46 -8.53 8.12 -13.04
CA GLY A 46 -7.76 7.84 -11.83
C GLY A 46 -8.55 7.76 -10.52
N LEU A 47 -9.88 7.91 -10.54
CA LEU A 47 -10.74 7.82 -9.35
C LEU A 47 -11.39 6.44 -9.14
N GLY A 48 -11.07 5.46 -9.97
CA GLY A 48 -11.61 4.10 -9.84
C GLY A 48 -11.37 3.40 -8.51
N TRP A 49 -10.38 3.87 -7.76
CA TRP A 49 -10.07 3.34 -6.42
C TRP A 49 -11.19 3.60 -5.40
N VAL A 50 -12.01 4.63 -5.58
CA VAL A 50 -13.13 4.96 -4.67
C VAL A 50 -14.16 3.84 -4.66
N GLU A 51 -14.54 3.36 -5.83
CA GLU A 51 -15.53 2.29 -5.99
C GLU A 51 -14.92 0.88 -5.97
N LEU A 52 -13.59 0.78 -5.96
CA LEU A 52 -12.87 -0.50 -6.01
C LEU A 52 -13.31 -1.48 -4.92
N PRO A 53 -13.56 -1.07 -3.64
CA PRO A 53 -14.05 -1.98 -2.62
C PRO A 53 -15.40 -2.62 -2.90
N LEU A 54 -16.22 -1.98 -3.76
CA LEU A 54 -17.55 -2.46 -4.14
C LEU A 54 -17.53 -3.25 -5.45
N ARG A 55 -16.44 -3.22 -6.20
CA ARG A 55 -16.30 -3.99 -7.44
C ARG A 55 -16.24 -5.48 -7.10
N ARG A 56 -17.35 -6.16 -7.38
CA ARG A 56 -17.45 -7.61 -7.14
C ARG A 56 -16.88 -8.40 -8.32
N ASP A 57 -15.61 -8.15 -8.66
CA ASP A 57 -14.90 -9.03 -9.60
C ASP A 57 -14.49 -10.33 -8.89
N ARG A 58 -15.51 -11.17 -8.66
CA ARG A 58 -15.32 -12.46 -7.98
C ARG A 58 -14.37 -13.35 -8.77
N GLN A 59 -14.44 -13.30 -10.09
CA GLN A 59 -13.58 -14.13 -10.94
C GLN A 59 -12.11 -13.77 -10.73
N GLN A 60 -11.75 -12.46 -10.80
CA GLN A 60 -10.38 -12.01 -10.57
C GLN A 60 -9.89 -12.35 -9.16
N LEU A 61 -10.73 -12.20 -8.15
CA LEU A 61 -10.37 -12.56 -6.77
C LEU A 61 -10.12 -14.07 -6.63
N ASP A 62 -10.96 -14.91 -7.20
CA ASP A 62 -10.80 -16.36 -7.20
C ASP A 62 -9.54 -16.79 -7.96
N GLU A 63 -9.17 -16.09 -9.03
CA GLU A 63 -7.91 -16.31 -9.75
C GLU A 63 -6.68 -15.94 -8.90
N VAL A 64 -6.74 -14.81 -8.17
CA VAL A 64 -5.69 -14.41 -7.21
C VAL A 64 -5.53 -15.44 -6.10
N ILE A 65 -6.62 -15.92 -5.52
CA ILE A 65 -6.59 -16.92 -4.44
C ILE A 65 -5.99 -18.24 -4.95
N ARG A 66 -6.44 -18.75 -6.11
CA ARG A 66 -5.89 -19.97 -6.72
C ARG A 66 -4.41 -19.84 -7.02
N ALA A 67 -3.96 -18.72 -7.56
CA ALA A 67 -2.54 -18.47 -7.81
C ALA A 67 -1.72 -18.43 -6.52
N ALA A 68 -2.27 -17.81 -5.47
CA ALA A 68 -1.63 -17.78 -4.15
C ALA A 68 -1.49 -19.18 -3.57
N GLU A 69 -2.53 -20.03 -3.65
CA GLU A 69 -2.49 -21.43 -3.23
C GLU A 69 -1.45 -22.23 -4.02
N GLN A 70 -1.41 -22.04 -5.35
CA GLN A 70 -0.40 -22.65 -6.21
C GLN A 70 1.01 -22.27 -5.76
N ILE A 71 1.29 -20.96 -5.59
CA ILE A 71 2.60 -20.47 -5.14
C ILE A 71 2.97 -21.07 -3.78
N ARG A 72 2.05 -21.07 -2.84
CA ARG A 72 2.25 -21.60 -1.48
C ARG A 72 2.53 -23.11 -1.47
N SER A 73 1.98 -23.87 -2.43
CA SER A 73 2.16 -25.32 -2.48
C SER A 73 3.54 -25.75 -2.97
N HIS A 74 4.22 -24.92 -3.77
CA HIS A 74 5.48 -25.32 -4.43
C HIS A 74 6.64 -24.35 -4.24
N SER A 75 6.48 -23.28 -3.45
CA SER A 75 7.53 -22.29 -3.21
C SER A 75 7.84 -22.10 -1.73
N GLN A 76 9.12 -21.98 -1.41
CA GLN A 76 9.63 -21.62 -0.09
C GLN A 76 9.87 -20.12 0.03
N ALA A 77 10.08 -19.46 -1.13
CA ALA A 77 10.20 -18.01 -1.19
C ALA A 77 9.39 -17.44 -2.36
N PHE A 78 8.83 -16.26 -2.15
CA PHE A 78 8.08 -15.50 -3.14
C PHE A 78 8.65 -14.10 -3.25
N ILE A 79 9.11 -13.73 -4.44
CA ILE A 79 9.74 -12.45 -4.68
C ILE A 79 8.78 -11.53 -5.43
N ILE A 80 8.49 -10.38 -4.83
CA ILE A 80 7.67 -9.32 -5.41
C ILE A 80 8.61 -8.29 -6.02
N ILE A 81 8.50 -8.08 -7.33
CA ILE A 81 9.33 -7.15 -8.09
C ILE A 81 8.50 -5.93 -8.42
N GLY A 82 8.77 -4.80 -7.78
CA GLY A 82 8.03 -3.57 -7.96
C GLY A 82 8.60 -2.42 -7.17
N ILE A 83 8.17 -1.19 -7.47
CA ILE A 83 8.58 0.03 -6.77
C ILE A 83 7.35 0.91 -6.48
N GLY A 84 7.43 1.76 -5.48
CA GLY A 84 6.34 2.67 -5.11
C GLY A 84 5.05 1.91 -4.80
N GLY A 85 3.93 2.30 -5.44
CA GLY A 85 2.63 1.66 -5.25
C GLY A 85 2.58 0.18 -5.62
N SER A 86 3.51 -0.29 -6.46
CA SER A 86 3.60 -1.70 -6.84
C SER A 86 4.15 -2.61 -5.73
N TYR A 87 4.66 -2.06 -4.61
CA TYR A 87 5.12 -2.89 -3.51
C TYR A 87 4.74 -2.35 -2.11
N LEU A 88 4.62 -1.01 -1.94
CA LEU A 88 4.44 -0.42 -0.61
C LEU A 88 3.15 -0.88 0.07
N GLY A 89 2.02 -0.87 -0.64
CA GLY A 89 0.74 -1.31 -0.08
C GLY A 89 0.74 -2.79 0.32
N ALA A 90 1.30 -3.66 -0.53
CA ALA A 90 1.46 -5.08 -0.22
C ALA A 90 2.37 -5.30 1.01
N ARG A 91 3.52 -4.61 1.05
CA ARG A 91 4.47 -4.70 2.16
C ARG A 91 3.88 -4.19 3.46
N ALA A 92 3.14 -3.08 3.40
CA ALA A 92 2.40 -2.54 4.54
C ALA A 92 1.39 -3.55 5.10
N GLY A 93 0.53 -4.11 4.25
CA GLY A 93 -0.46 -5.12 4.67
C GLY A 93 0.19 -6.37 5.26
N ILE A 94 1.24 -6.88 4.61
CA ILE A 94 1.96 -8.07 5.09
C ILE A 94 2.61 -7.80 6.45
N GLN A 95 3.30 -6.68 6.62
CA GLN A 95 3.99 -6.37 7.87
C GLN A 95 3.00 -6.08 9.01
N MET A 96 1.97 -5.31 8.73
CA MET A 96 0.96 -4.92 9.73
C MET A 96 0.15 -6.10 10.26
N LEU A 97 -0.19 -7.06 9.38
CA LEU A 97 -1.12 -8.14 9.69
C LEU A 97 -0.43 -9.49 9.97
N SER A 98 0.90 -9.56 9.85
CA SER A 98 1.65 -10.78 10.14
C SER A 98 2.31 -10.73 11.52
N HIS A 99 2.80 -11.89 11.97
CA HIS A 99 3.61 -11.97 13.18
C HIS A 99 4.94 -11.22 12.98
N SER A 100 5.39 -10.43 13.97
CA SER A 100 6.62 -9.62 13.89
C SER A 100 7.87 -10.45 13.57
N PHE A 101 7.91 -11.71 13.99
CA PHE A 101 9.00 -12.67 13.71
C PHE A 101 8.57 -13.70 12.66
N ARG A 102 7.86 -13.27 11.62
CA ARG A 102 7.39 -14.13 10.56
C ARG A 102 8.52 -14.92 9.88
N GLU A 103 9.69 -14.33 9.74
CA GLU A 103 10.84 -14.94 9.06
C GLU A 103 11.31 -16.22 9.75
N VAL A 104 11.24 -16.27 11.09
CA VAL A 104 11.63 -17.44 11.90
C VAL A 104 10.43 -18.26 12.37
N ARG A 105 9.21 -17.81 12.10
CA ARG A 105 7.95 -18.55 12.34
C ARG A 105 7.08 -18.55 11.06
N PRO A 106 7.52 -19.23 10.00
CA PRO A 106 6.85 -19.15 8.72
C PRO A 106 5.46 -19.83 8.76
N SER A 107 4.48 -19.16 8.19
CA SER A 107 3.14 -19.72 7.91
C SER A 107 2.92 -20.01 6.42
N GLY A 108 4.00 -19.96 5.63
CA GLY A 108 4.02 -20.13 4.17
C GLY A 108 5.36 -19.64 3.61
N PRO A 109 5.44 -19.37 2.31
CA PRO A 109 6.65 -18.84 1.67
C PRO A 109 7.18 -17.59 2.36
N ALA A 110 8.48 -17.47 2.48
CA ALA A 110 9.12 -16.20 2.84
C ALA A 110 8.88 -15.18 1.71
N VAL A 111 8.49 -13.95 2.04
CA VAL A 111 8.17 -12.92 1.07
C VAL A 111 9.30 -11.88 1.04
N TYR A 112 9.91 -11.72 -0.14
CA TYR A 112 10.98 -10.76 -0.38
C TYR A 112 10.56 -9.74 -1.43
N PHE A 113 11.22 -8.58 -1.42
CA PHE A 113 10.94 -7.50 -2.35
C PHE A 113 12.19 -7.16 -3.15
N ALA A 114 12.04 -6.96 -4.45
CA ALA A 114 13.11 -6.58 -5.37
C ALA A 114 12.65 -5.45 -6.30
N GLY A 115 13.58 -4.76 -6.95
CA GLY A 115 13.25 -3.67 -7.86
C GLY A 115 12.70 -2.41 -7.21
N HIS A 116 12.80 -2.28 -5.90
CA HIS A 116 12.49 -1.06 -5.16
C HIS A 116 13.74 -0.23 -4.82
N ASN A 117 14.89 -0.70 -5.26
CA ASN A 117 16.19 -0.01 -5.21
C ASN A 117 17.08 -0.48 -6.36
N ALA A 118 18.20 0.21 -6.57
CA ALA A 118 19.20 -0.09 -7.59
C ALA A 118 20.51 -0.65 -7.01
N SER A 119 20.49 -1.20 -5.79
CA SER A 119 21.68 -1.75 -5.14
C SER A 119 22.07 -3.10 -5.71
N SER A 120 23.28 -3.19 -6.29
CA SER A 120 23.84 -4.45 -6.76
C SER A 120 24.16 -5.41 -5.60
N THR A 121 24.60 -4.88 -4.45
CA THR A 121 24.83 -5.67 -3.24
C THR A 121 23.55 -6.32 -2.75
N TYR A 122 22.46 -5.54 -2.63
CA TYR A 122 21.16 -6.10 -2.24
C TYR A 122 20.69 -7.22 -3.18
N MET A 123 20.90 -7.05 -4.49
CA MET A 123 20.51 -8.07 -5.46
C MET A 123 21.38 -9.33 -5.35
N ALA A 124 22.69 -9.19 -5.13
CA ALA A 124 23.59 -10.32 -4.91
C ALA A 124 23.21 -11.10 -3.66
N ASP A 125 23.03 -10.41 -2.52
CA ASP A 125 22.63 -11.02 -1.25
C ASP A 125 21.25 -11.73 -1.37
N LEU A 126 20.33 -11.16 -2.16
CA LEU A 126 19.05 -11.81 -2.44
C LEU A 126 19.23 -13.10 -3.25
N LEU A 127 20.05 -13.09 -4.29
CA LEU A 127 20.32 -14.29 -5.11
C LEU A 127 20.97 -15.39 -4.27
N ASP A 128 21.97 -15.06 -3.44
CA ASP A 128 22.60 -16.00 -2.52
C ASP A 128 21.59 -16.64 -1.55
N LEU A 129 20.66 -15.82 -1.03
CA LEU A 129 19.58 -16.30 -0.16
C LEU A 129 18.62 -17.27 -0.86
N LEU A 130 18.47 -17.16 -2.19
CA LEU A 130 17.51 -17.95 -2.97
C LEU A 130 18.08 -19.27 -3.48
N ASP A 131 19.40 -19.48 -3.46
CA ASP A 131 20.05 -20.65 -4.08
C ASP A 131 19.51 -22.00 -3.60
N ASP A 132 19.21 -22.13 -2.32
CA ASP A 132 18.71 -23.37 -1.71
C ASP A 132 17.18 -23.42 -1.55
N ARG A 133 16.43 -22.50 -2.18
CA ARG A 133 14.98 -22.37 -1.98
C ARG A 133 14.20 -22.58 -3.27
N GLU A 134 13.10 -23.29 -3.19
CA GLU A 134 12.11 -23.26 -4.26
C GLU A 134 11.40 -21.91 -4.30
N ILE A 135 11.41 -21.24 -5.46
CA ILE A 135 10.96 -19.86 -5.58
C ILE A 135 9.89 -19.65 -6.65
N SER A 136 9.05 -18.63 -6.43
CA SER A 136 8.21 -17.99 -7.46
C SER A 136 8.39 -16.48 -7.40
N ILE A 137 8.14 -15.81 -8.51
CA ILE A 137 8.24 -14.34 -8.62
C ILE A 137 6.95 -13.74 -9.15
N ASN A 138 6.62 -12.52 -8.70
CA ASN A 138 5.57 -11.69 -9.29
C ASN A 138 6.16 -10.34 -9.66
N VAL A 139 6.21 -10.04 -10.95
CA VAL A 139 6.62 -8.72 -11.44
C VAL A 139 5.38 -7.83 -11.59
N ILE A 140 5.43 -6.66 -10.96
CA ILE A 140 4.33 -5.72 -10.87
C ILE A 140 4.74 -4.39 -11.48
N SER A 141 4.19 -4.06 -12.64
CA SER A 141 4.40 -2.77 -13.30
C SER A 141 3.28 -2.50 -14.30
N LYS A 142 2.59 -1.37 -14.15
CA LYS A 142 1.50 -1.02 -15.08
C LYS A 142 2.05 -0.74 -16.49
N SER A 143 3.07 0.10 -16.63
CA SER A 143 3.69 0.42 -17.93
C SER A 143 4.67 -0.66 -18.43
N GLY A 144 5.30 -1.38 -17.51
CA GLY A 144 6.42 -2.30 -17.83
C GLY A 144 7.73 -1.61 -18.19
N THR A 145 7.81 -0.27 -18.07
CA THR A 145 8.98 0.54 -18.46
C THR A 145 9.72 1.16 -17.28
N THR A 146 9.24 0.98 -16.06
CA THR A 146 9.94 1.47 -14.86
C THR A 146 11.27 0.75 -14.71
N THR A 147 12.35 1.52 -14.64
CA THR A 147 13.73 1.03 -14.78
C THR A 147 14.12 -0.01 -13.74
N GLU A 148 13.88 0.29 -12.46
CA GLU A 148 14.33 -0.55 -11.33
C GLU A 148 13.65 -1.94 -11.33
N PRO A 149 12.31 -2.06 -11.45
CA PRO A 149 11.67 -3.36 -11.61
C PRO A 149 12.07 -4.09 -12.89
N ALA A 150 12.29 -3.36 -14.00
CA ALA A 150 12.70 -3.98 -15.26
C ALA A 150 14.09 -4.63 -15.17
N ILE A 151 15.06 -3.97 -14.51
CA ILE A 151 16.39 -4.52 -14.24
C ILE A 151 16.29 -5.74 -13.32
N ALA A 152 15.59 -5.59 -12.19
CA ALA A 152 15.42 -6.68 -11.24
C ALA A 152 14.72 -7.90 -11.86
N PHE A 153 13.69 -7.68 -12.67
CA PHE A 153 13.00 -8.75 -13.37
C PHE A 153 13.89 -9.47 -14.38
N ARG A 154 14.70 -8.72 -15.14
CA ARG A 154 15.66 -9.33 -16.09
C ARG A 154 16.63 -10.26 -15.39
N ILE A 155 17.19 -9.82 -14.26
CA ILE A 155 18.15 -10.62 -13.48
C ILE A 155 17.46 -11.88 -12.91
N LEU A 156 16.32 -11.70 -12.24
CA LEU A 156 15.61 -12.80 -11.62
C LEU A 156 15.00 -13.77 -12.63
N ARG A 157 14.52 -13.29 -13.77
CA ARG A 157 14.06 -14.15 -14.86
C ARG A 157 15.19 -15.06 -15.39
N ASP A 158 16.35 -14.49 -15.67
CA ASP A 158 17.52 -15.24 -16.13
C ASP A 158 17.96 -16.28 -15.08
N TYR A 159 17.97 -15.91 -13.78
CA TYR A 159 18.22 -16.83 -12.68
C TYR A 159 17.20 -17.99 -12.66
N MET A 160 15.89 -17.69 -12.81
CA MET A 160 14.83 -18.69 -12.87
C MET A 160 14.99 -19.65 -14.06
N GLU A 161 15.26 -19.10 -15.25
CA GLU A 161 15.42 -19.89 -16.47
C GLU A 161 16.65 -20.81 -16.41
N ARG A 162 17.77 -20.36 -15.85
CA ARG A 162 18.95 -21.21 -15.61
C ARG A 162 18.67 -22.33 -14.62
N ARG A 163 17.94 -22.04 -13.55
CA ARG A 163 17.68 -22.99 -12.47
C ARG A 163 16.64 -24.02 -12.84
N TYR A 164 15.54 -23.63 -13.42
CA TYR A 164 14.38 -24.50 -13.67
C TYR A 164 14.21 -24.90 -15.14
N GLY A 165 14.92 -24.26 -16.05
CA GLY A 165 14.64 -24.31 -17.49
C GLY A 165 13.39 -23.50 -17.85
N LYS A 166 13.30 -23.01 -19.08
CA LYS A 166 12.21 -22.09 -19.53
C LYS A 166 10.81 -22.57 -19.19
N LYS A 167 10.51 -23.87 -19.39
CA LYS A 167 9.15 -24.43 -19.19
C LYS A 167 8.71 -24.34 -17.74
N LYS A 168 9.55 -24.77 -16.79
CA LYS A 168 9.22 -24.75 -15.37
C LYS A 168 9.31 -23.33 -14.80
N ALA A 169 10.24 -22.51 -15.26
CA ALA A 169 10.35 -21.10 -14.87
C ALA A 169 9.06 -20.34 -15.21
N LYS A 170 8.48 -20.57 -16.39
CA LYS A 170 7.20 -19.97 -16.80
C LYS A 170 6.06 -20.23 -15.80
N GLU A 171 5.97 -21.42 -15.23
CA GLU A 171 4.94 -21.80 -14.28
C GLU A 171 5.08 -21.14 -12.89
N ARG A 172 6.24 -20.47 -12.67
CA ARG A 172 6.63 -19.82 -11.40
C ARG A 172 6.79 -18.30 -11.52
N ILE A 173 6.59 -17.77 -12.75
CA ILE A 173 6.61 -16.34 -13.03
C ILE A 173 5.19 -15.84 -13.21
N PHE A 174 4.80 -14.92 -12.37
CA PHE A 174 3.50 -14.24 -12.38
C PHE A 174 3.71 -12.78 -12.76
N VAL A 175 2.75 -12.20 -13.47
CA VAL A 175 2.81 -10.83 -13.95
C VAL A 175 1.56 -10.08 -13.50
N THR A 176 1.73 -8.91 -12.92
CA THR A 176 0.62 -8.01 -12.59
C THR A 176 0.85 -6.70 -13.33
N THR A 177 0.03 -6.42 -14.36
CA THR A 177 0.27 -5.34 -15.32
C THR A 177 -1.02 -4.80 -15.92
N ASP A 178 -0.91 -3.89 -16.88
CA ASP A 178 -2.03 -3.41 -17.70
C ASP A 178 -2.72 -4.58 -18.45
N GLY A 179 -4.02 -4.45 -18.70
CA GLY A 179 -4.80 -5.48 -19.37
C GLY A 179 -4.52 -5.62 -20.87
N GLU A 180 -4.15 -4.52 -21.53
CA GLU A 180 -4.11 -4.45 -22.99
C GLU A 180 -2.76 -3.98 -23.54
N LYS A 181 -2.03 -3.14 -22.83
CA LYS A 181 -0.86 -2.41 -23.33
C LYS A 181 0.34 -2.47 -22.40
N GLY A 182 1.48 -2.03 -22.90
CA GLY A 182 2.72 -1.94 -22.15
C GLY A 182 3.72 -3.06 -22.46
N ALA A 183 4.99 -2.78 -22.18
CA ALA A 183 6.08 -3.70 -22.50
C ALA A 183 5.97 -5.02 -21.71
N LEU A 184 5.54 -4.94 -20.45
CA LEU A 184 5.39 -6.12 -19.59
C LEU A 184 4.20 -6.99 -20.03
N LYS A 185 3.09 -6.37 -20.46
CA LYS A 185 1.93 -7.10 -21.01
C LYS A 185 2.33 -7.87 -22.26
N LYS A 186 3.00 -7.20 -23.22
CA LYS A 186 3.48 -7.84 -24.43
C LYS A 186 4.38 -9.04 -24.12
N LEU A 187 5.35 -8.85 -23.23
CA LEU A 187 6.25 -9.94 -22.81
C LEU A 187 5.50 -11.10 -22.16
N ALA A 188 4.52 -10.79 -21.29
CA ALA A 188 3.72 -11.81 -20.62
C ALA A 188 2.92 -12.67 -21.60
N ASP A 189 2.36 -12.04 -22.65
CA ASP A 189 1.61 -12.75 -23.70
C ASP A 189 2.54 -13.60 -24.56
N GLU A 190 3.70 -13.07 -24.97
CA GLU A 190 4.69 -13.79 -25.79
C GLU A 190 5.25 -15.02 -25.07
N GLU A 191 5.58 -14.90 -23.80
CA GLU A 191 6.12 -15.99 -22.97
C GLU A 191 5.01 -16.87 -22.36
N GLY A 192 3.78 -16.36 -22.34
CA GLY A 192 2.59 -17.01 -21.77
C GLY A 192 2.65 -17.13 -20.25
N TYR A 193 3.07 -16.07 -19.55
CA TYR A 193 3.05 -16.00 -18.10
C TYR A 193 1.61 -15.83 -17.58
N ALA A 194 1.32 -16.37 -16.40
CA ALA A 194 0.08 -16.08 -15.68
C ALA A 194 0.02 -14.58 -15.35
N SER A 195 -1.06 -13.91 -15.79
CA SER A 195 -1.16 -12.45 -15.72
C SER A 195 -2.39 -12.01 -14.95
N PHE A 196 -2.25 -10.93 -14.16
CA PHE A 196 -3.30 -10.25 -13.43
C PHE A 196 -3.39 -8.80 -13.89
N VAL A 197 -4.61 -8.29 -14.00
CA VAL A 197 -4.87 -6.97 -14.54
C VAL A 197 -4.90 -5.90 -13.45
N ILE A 198 -4.19 -4.81 -13.69
CA ILE A 198 -4.33 -3.56 -12.93
C ILE A 198 -5.36 -2.70 -13.66
N PRO A 199 -6.49 -2.33 -13.05
CA PRO A 199 -7.50 -1.50 -13.70
C PRO A 199 -6.93 -0.16 -14.15
N ASP A 200 -7.34 0.31 -15.34
CA ASP A 200 -6.82 1.55 -15.94
C ASP A 200 -7.15 2.79 -15.13
N ASP A 201 -8.31 2.79 -14.48
CA ASP A 201 -8.82 3.88 -13.66
C ASP A 201 -8.26 3.89 -12.23
N VAL A 202 -7.30 2.98 -11.90
CA VAL A 202 -6.65 2.92 -10.59
C VAL A 202 -5.19 3.33 -10.71
N GLY A 203 -4.81 4.41 -10.01
CA GLY A 203 -3.44 4.89 -9.92
C GLY A 203 -2.57 3.98 -9.05
N GLY A 204 -1.24 3.99 -9.27
CA GLY A 204 -0.28 3.10 -8.59
C GLY A 204 -0.39 3.14 -7.06
N ARG A 205 -0.40 4.33 -6.46
CA ARG A 205 -0.47 4.50 -5.00
C ARG A 205 -1.82 4.11 -4.37
N TYR A 206 -2.85 3.87 -5.19
CA TYR A 206 -4.19 3.43 -4.78
C TYR A 206 -4.46 1.94 -5.05
N SER A 207 -3.49 1.20 -5.58
CA SER A 207 -3.72 -0.12 -6.19
C SER A 207 -3.70 -1.30 -5.21
N VAL A 208 -3.57 -1.08 -3.91
CA VAL A 208 -3.43 -2.17 -2.91
C VAL A 208 -4.57 -3.18 -2.91
N LEU A 209 -5.80 -2.75 -3.22
CA LEU A 209 -6.99 -3.62 -3.32
C LEU A 209 -7.20 -4.23 -4.72
N THR A 210 -6.21 -4.12 -5.60
CA THR A 210 -6.12 -4.86 -6.87
C THR A 210 -5.18 -6.06 -6.70
N PRO A 211 -4.97 -6.90 -7.72
CA PRO A 211 -3.97 -7.97 -7.66
C PRO A 211 -2.55 -7.51 -7.27
N VAL A 212 -2.24 -6.21 -7.42
CA VAL A 212 -0.98 -5.60 -6.95
C VAL A 212 -0.71 -5.86 -5.46
N GLY A 213 -1.73 -5.70 -4.63
CA GLY A 213 -1.61 -5.96 -3.19
C GLY A 213 -2.19 -7.32 -2.78
N LEU A 214 -3.31 -7.73 -3.40
CA LEU A 214 -4.04 -8.93 -2.99
C LEU A 214 -3.25 -10.21 -3.22
N LEU A 215 -2.58 -10.39 -4.37
CA LEU A 215 -1.79 -11.59 -4.62
C LEU A 215 -0.63 -11.74 -3.62
N PRO A 216 0.23 -10.73 -3.41
CA PRO A 216 1.27 -10.82 -2.38
C PRO A 216 0.74 -11.11 -0.98
N MET A 217 -0.35 -10.45 -0.57
CA MET A 217 -0.96 -10.66 0.74
C MET A 217 -1.55 -12.07 0.90
N ALA A 218 -2.23 -12.60 -0.12
CA ALA A 218 -2.75 -13.96 -0.13
C ALA A 218 -1.61 -15.01 -0.05
N VAL A 219 -0.51 -14.83 -0.81
CA VAL A 219 0.68 -15.68 -0.70
C VAL A 219 1.27 -15.61 0.70
N ALA A 220 1.26 -14.43 1.30
CA ALA A 220 1.68 -14.24 2.68
C ALA A 220 0.77 -14.96 3.71
N GLY A 221 -0.39 -15.45 3.31
CA GLY A 221 -1.36 -16.15 4.15
C GLY A 221 -2.37 -15.24 4.83
N LEU A 222 -2.54 -14.01 4.32
CA LEU A 222 -3.58 -13.10 4.79
C LEU A 222 -4.91 -13.42 4.12
N ASP A 223 -5.99 -13.22 4.85
CA ASP A 223 -7.36 -13.34 4.33
C ASP A 223 -7.72 -12.08 3.53
N VAL A 224 -7.58 -12.16 2.21
CA VAL A 224 -7.84 -11.04 1.31
C VAL A 224 -9.33 -10.74 1.14
N GLU A 225 -10.22 -11.70 1.40
CA GLU A 225 -11.66 -11.47 1.39
C GLU A 225 -12.07 -10.59 2.56
N GLU A 226 -11.53 -10.83 3.76
CA GLU A 226 -11.77 -9.97 4.93
C GLU A 226 -11.14 -8.57 4.75
N ILE A 227 -10.01 -8.45 4.05
CA ILE A 227 -9.43 -7.14 3.70
C ILE A 227 -10.39 -6.34 2.80
N ILE A 228 -10.90 -6.96 1.73
CA ILE A 228 -11.87 -6.32 0.81
C ILE A 228 -13.17 -5.96 1.55
N LYS A 229 -13.66 -6.84 2.41
CA LYS A 229 -14.85 -6.58 3.22
C LYS A 229 -14.66 -5.38 4.15
N GLY A 230 -13.50 -5.30 4.83
CA GLY A 230 -13.15 -4.13 5.66
C GLY A 230 -13.13 -2.83 4.86
N ALA A 231 -12.60 -2.86 3.64
CA ALA A 231 -12.61 -1.71 2.74
C ALA A 231 -14.04 -1.32 2.28
N ALA A 232 -14.90 -2.30 2.00
CA ALA A 232 -16.30 -2.05 1.64
C ALA A 232 -17.10 -1.47 2.82
N ASP A 233 -16.85 -1.93 4.03
CA ASP A 233 -17.43 -1.37 5.26
C ASP A 233 -16.99 0.09 5.46
N ALA A 234 -15.69 0.37 5.24
CA ALA A 234 -15.16 1.74 5.30
C ALA A 234 -15.80 2.65 4.24
N HIS A 235 -15.90 2.18 3.00
CA HIS A 235 -16.58 2.90 1.91
C HIS A 235 -18.01 3.30 2.32
N SER A 236 -18.78 2.35 2.86
CA SER A 236 -20.17 2.61 3.27
C SER A 236 -20.27 3.65 4.40
N ARG A 237 -19.33 3.64 5.35
CA ARG A 237 -19.31 4.60 6.47
C ARG A 237 -18.86 5.99 6.06
N LEU A 238 -17.91 6.06 5.13
CA LEU A 238 -17.27 7.30 4.69
C LEU A 238 -17.91 7.89 3.41
N GLY A 239 -19.06 7.37 2.99
CA GLY A 239 -19.78 7.80 1.79
C GLY A 239 -20.61 9.11 1.95
N SER A 240 -20.64 9.73 3.14
CA SER A 240 -21.38 10.97 3.38
C SER A 240 -20.46 12.19 3.31
N PRO A 241 -20.88 13.33 2.74
CA PRO A 241 -20.13 14.59 2.82
C PRO A 241 -20.23 15.30 4.18
N ASP A 242 -21.04 14.81 5.10
CA ASP A 242 -21.26 15.39 6.42
C ASP A 242 -20.01 15.27 7.31
N LEU A 243 -19.43 16.40 7.68
CA LEU A 243 -18.22 16.47 8.51
C LEU A 243 -18.40 15.88 9.92
N ALA A 244 -19.63 15.86 10.45
CA ALA A 244 -19.91 15.25 11.75
C ALA A 244 -19.93 13.70 11.70
N ARG A 245 -20.00 13.13 10.50
CA ARG A 245 -20.15 11.69 10.26
C ARG A 245 -19.01 11.07 9.48
N ASN A 246 -18.17 11.89 8.85
CA ASN A 246 -17.09 11.43 7.98
C ASN A 246 -15.73 11.88 8.52
N ASP A 247 -15.12 11.01 9.31
CA ASP A 247 -13.79 11.22 9.89
C ASP A 247 -12.71 11.50 8.84
N SER A 248 -12.83 10.94 7.63
CA SER A 248 -11.85 11.19 6.55
C SER A 248 -11.92 12.63 6.05
N TYR A 249 -13.11 13.17 5.85
CA TYR A 249 -13.27 14.57 5.44
C TYR A 249 -12.92 15.53 6.57
N ARG A 250 -13.29 15.20 7.79
CA ARG A 250 -12.89 15.98 8.98
C ARG A 250 -11.37 16.03 9.12
N TYR A 251 -10.68 14.91 8.97
CA TYR A 251 -9.22 14.85 8.94
C TYR A 251 -8.62 15.70 7.80
N ALA A 252 -9.16 15.61 6.59
CA ALA A 252 -8.70 16.41 5.45
C ALA A 252 -8.87 17.92 5.71
N VAL A 253 -9.98 18.34 6.32
CA VAL A 253 -10.24 19.75 6.70
C VAL A 253 -9.25 20.20 7.77
N LEU A 254 -9.01 19.40 8.80
CA LEU A 254 -8.05 19.73 9.85
C LEU A 254 -6.64 19.92 9.28
N ARG A 255 -6.18 19.01 8.40
CA ARG A 255 -4.90 19.13 7.70
C ARG A 255 -4.83 20.43 6.89
N TYR A 256 -5.88 20.74 6.12
CA TYR A 256 -5.96 21.96 5.33
C TYR A 256 -5.87 23.23 6.20
N LEU A 257 -6.61 23.30 7.30
CA LEU A 257 -6.61 24.44 8.20
C LEU A 257 -5.26 24.60 8.93
N LEU A 258 -4.64 23.49 9.34
CA LEU A 258 -3.29 23.53 9.92
C LEU A 258 -2.27 24.02 8.89
N TYR A 259 -2.36 23.57 7.63
CA TYR A 259 -1.52 24.09 6.55
C TYR A 259 -1.68 25.60 6.37
N GLN A 260 -2.92 26.12 6.36
CA GLN A 260 -3.18 27.57 6.28
C GLN A 260 -2.57 28.34 7.48
N LYS A 261 -2.41 27.69 8.61
CA LYS A 261 -1.77 28.23 9.83
C LYS A 261 -0.25 28.02 9.86
N GLY A 262 0.36 27.59 8.74
CA GLY A 262 1.81 27.44 8.58
C GLY A 262 2.38 26.12 9.07
N LYS A 263 1.54 25.10 9.28
CA LYS A 263 1.99 23.73 9.57
C LYS A 263 2.31 23.03 8.26
N MET A 264 3.59 22.94 7.95
CA MET A 264 4.10 22.48 6.64
C MET A 264 4.53 21.00 6.62
N VAL A 265 4.63 20.39 7.78
CA VAL A 265 5.09 19.00 7.95
C VAL A 265 4.08 18.25 8.80
N GLU A 266 3.63 17.11 8.30
CA GLU A 266 2.84 16.15 9.08
C GLU A 266 3.69 14.94 9.43
N LEU A 267 3.78 14.63 10.72
CA LEU A 267 4.41 13.42 11.21
C LEU A 267 3.34 12.37 11.48
N LEU A 268 3.30 11.32 10.68
CA LEU A 268 2.52 10.13 11.01
C LEU A 268 3.29 9.31 12.05
N VAL A 269 2.74 9.24 13.25
CA VAL A 269 3.37 8.59 14.40
C VAL A 269 2.68 7.27 14.71
N SER A 270 3.46 6.25 14.99
CA SER A 270 2.98 4.97 15.51
C SER A 270 3.89 4.45 16.61
N TYR A 271 3.31 3.77 17.62
CA TYR A 271 4.04 3.01 18.65
C TYR A 271 4.23 1.54 18.27
N GLU A 272 3.58 1.08 17.19
CA GLU A 272 3.66 -0.29 16.70
C GLU A 272 4.65 -0.42 15.54
N PRO A 273 5.78 -1.14 15.69
CA PRO A 273 6.76 -1.35 14.63
C PRO A 273 6.17 -1.96 13.35
N SER A 274 5.12 -2.75 13.49
CA SER A 274 4.41 -3.36 12.37
C SER A 274 3.79 -2.35 11.40
N LEU A 275 3.56 -1.09 11.82
CA LEU A 275 3.03 -0.01 11.00
C LEU A 275 4.09 0.79 10.24
N GLN A 276 5.36 0.44 10.33
CA GLN A 276 6.44 1.15 9.63
C GLN A 276 6.17 1.30 8.13
N TYR A 277 5.85 0.20 7.43
CA TYR A 277 5.58 0.28 5.99
C TYR A 277 4.19 0.83 5.65
N PHE A 278 3.26 0.83 6.59
CA PHE A 278 2.03 1.61 6.44
C PHE A 278 2.36 3.11 6.35
N ALA A 279 3.25 3.60 7.20
CA ALA A 279 3.71 4.99 7.14
C ALA A 279 4.48 5.30 5.83
N GLU A 280 5.31 4.37 5.32
CA GLU A 280 5.97 4.56 4.02
C GLU A 280 4.95 4.64 2.86
N TRP A 281 3.93 3.79 2.87
CA TRP A 281 2.85 3.84 1.87
C TRP A 281 2.04 5.14 2.01
N TRP A 282 1.71 5.56 3.21
CA TRP A 282 1.04 6.81 3.51
C TRP A 282 1.84 8.03 2.99
N LYS A 283 3.18 8.05 3.15
CA LYS A 283 4.04 9.09 2.59
C LYS A 283 3.94 9.20 1.08
N GLN A 284 3.95 8.06 0.37
CA GLN A 284 3.75 8.07 -1.07
C GLN A 284 2.35 8.60 -1.43
N LEU A 285 1.32 8.13 -0.73
CA LEU A 285 -0.06 8.52 -1.01
C LEU A 285 -0.23 10.04 -0.95
N PHE A 286 0.22 10.67 0.13
CA PHE A 286 0.08 12.12 0.31
C PHE A 286 1.11 12.92 -0.50
N GLY A 287 2.36 12.49 -0.54
CA GLY A 287 3.42 13.18 -1.27
C GLY A 287 3.10 13.32 -2.76
N GLU A 288 2.70 12.23 -3.42
CA GLU A 288 2.34 12.25 -4.84
C GLU A 288 0.97 12.90 -5.11
N SER A 289 0.05 12.90 -4.14
CA SER A 289 -1.28 13.49 -4.31
C SER A 289 -1.26 15.00 -4.11
N GLU A 290 -0.56 15.51 -3.13
CA GLU A 290 -0.61 16.91 -2.68
C GLU A 290 0.61 17.76 -3.09
N GLY A 291 1.79 17.15 -3.31
CA GLY A 291 3.02 17.83 -3.63
C GLY A 291 3.04 18.37 -5.07
N LYS A 292 2.22 19.39 -5.36
CA LYS A 292 2.04 19.98 -6.68
C LYS A 292 2.02 21.50 -6.58
N GLU A 293 2.42 22.18 -7.66
CA GLU A 293 2.36 23.66 -7.77
C GLU A 293 3.08 24.41 -6.64
N GLY A 294 4.13 23.83 -6.07
CA GLY A 294 4.82 24.40 -4.91
C GLY A 294 4.01 24.38 -3.61
N LYS A 295 2.97 23.57 -3.53
CA LYS A 295 2.05 23.44 -2.40
C LYS A 295 2.11 22.02 -1.82
N GLY A 296 1.41 21.84 -0.70
CA GLY A 296 1.23 20.57 -0.02
C GLY A 296 1.97 20.49 1.32
N ILE A 297 1.45 19.62 2.18
CA ILE A 297 2.08 19.28 3.46
C ILE A 297 3.13 18.21 3.19
N PHE A 298 4.34 18.37 3.73
CA PHE A 298 5.38 17.34 3.61
C PHE A 298 5.07 16.17 4.52
N PRO A 299 4.82 14.97 3.97
CA PRO A 299 4.50 13.79 4.77
C PRO A 299 5.79 13.16 5.31
N ALA A 300 5.93 13.11 6.62
CA ALA A 300 7.00 12.43 7.32
C ALA A 300 6.42 11.39 8.30
N SER A 301 7.25 10.53 8.86
CA SER A 301 6.80 9.54 9.83
C SER A 301 7.80 9.33 10.94
N CYS A 302 7.31 8.94 12.13
CA CYS A 302 8.11 8.56 13.28
C CYS A 302 7.56 7.26 13.87
N LEU A 303 8.48 6.42 14.32
CA LEU A 303 8.19 5.24 15.11
C LEU A 303 8.58 5.52 16.57
N TYR A 304 7.58 5.83 17.39
CA TYR A 304 7.82 6.01 18.82
C TYR A 304 7.85 4.62 19.51
N THR A 305 8.64 4.40 20.53
CA THR A 305 9.52 5.33 21.27
C THR A 305 10.88 5.58 20.62
N THR A 306 11.29 4.77 19.63
CA THR A 306 12.62 4.84 18.98
C THR A 306 12.97 6.26 18.56
N ASP A 307 12.08 6.90 17.80
CA ASP A 307 12.36 8.25 17.27
C ASP A 307 12.24 9.38 18.30
N LEU A 308 11.72 9.11 19.49
CA LEU A 308 11.83 10.05 20.60
C LEU A 308 13.30 10.25 21.02
N HIS A 309 14.16 9.22 20.85
CA HIS A 309 15.58 9.29 21.13
C HIS A 309 16.41 9.91 19.99
N SER A 310 15.80 10.23 18.87
CA SER A 310 16.44 10.87 17.69
C SER A 310 15.81 12.23 17.36
N LEU A 311 14.51 12.29 17.18
CA LEU A 311 13.77 13.47 16.74
C LEU A 311 13.00 14.17 17.87
N GLY A 312 12.86 13.54 19.05
CA GLY A 312 12.03 14.03 20.13
C GLY A 312 12.39 15.45 20.58
N GLN A 313 13.68 15.80 20.65
CA GLN A 313 14.12 17.15 20.96
C GLN A 313 13.62 18.18 19.94
N TYR A 314 13.65 17.85 18.64
CA TYR A 314 13.18 18.77 17.60
C TYR A 314 11.65 18.91 17.64
N VAL A 315 10.94 17.82 17.86
CA VAL A 315 9.47 17.85 18.01
C VAL A 315 9.09 18.71 19.21
N GLN A 316 9.80 18.59 20.33
CA GLN A 316 9.53 19.32 21.56
C GLN A 316 9.87 20.83 21.47
N GLU A 317 11.03 21.20 20.91
CA GLU A 317 11.56 22.56 20.99
C GLU A 317 11.97 23.17 19.64
N GLY A 318 11.83 22.43 18.53
CA GLY A 318 12.17 22.91 17.20
C GLY A 318 11.17 23.92 16.65
N ARG A 319 11.29 24.23 15.35
CA ARG A 319 10.34 25.09 14.64
C ARG A 319 8.92 24.54 14.69
N ARG A 320 7.94 25.40 14.96
CA ARG A 320 6.53 25.05 15.10
C ARG A 320 5.81 24.88 13.75
N ILE A 321 6.48 24.28 12.76
CA ILE A 321 5.97 24.04 11.41
C ILE A 321 5.36 22.64 11.22
N LEU A 322 5.45 21.80 12.24
CA LEU A 322 4.94 20.42 12.19
C LEU A 322 3.69 20.23 13.05
N PHE A 323 2.95 19.18 12.77
CA PHE A 323 1.93 18.58 13.62
C PHE A 323 2.02 17.05 13.53
N GLU A 324 1.49 16.37 14.50
CA GLU A 324 1.50 14.91 14.60
C GLU A 324 0.10 14.34 14.36
N THR A 325 0.05 13.27 13.56
CA THR A 325 -1.11 12.38 13.44
C THR A 325 -0.72 11.04 14.03
N VAL A 326 -1.26 10.72 15.20
CA VAL A 326 -0.87 9.52 15.94
C VAL A 326 -1.84 8.39 15.65
N ILE A 327 -1.32 7.23 15.23
CA ILE A 327 -2.09 6.00 15.14
C ILE A 327 -2.01 5.30 16.49
N ASP A 328 -3.14 5.29 17.19
CA ASP A 328 -3.31 4.56 18.45
C ASP A 328 -4.06 3.25 18.21
N ILE A 329 -3.53 2.14 18.72
CA ILE A 329 -4.15 0.82 18.65
C ILE A 329 -4.70 0.49 20.04
N GLU A 330 -6.02 0.63 20.18
CA GLU A 330 -6.71 0.41 21.46
C GLU A 330 -6.46 -0.97 22.09
N GLN A 331 -6.29 -1.98 21.26
CA GLN A 331 -6.06 -3.37 21.70
C GLN A 331 -4.93 -3.99 20.87
N PRO A 332 -3.66 -3.69 21.21
CA PRO A 332 -2.54 -4.37 20.59
C PRO A 332 -2.57 -5.87 20.95
N ARG A 333 -1.94 -6.69 20.10
CA ARG A 333 -1.91 -8.14 20.28
C ARG A 333 -1.12 -8.55 21.53
#